data_45191c18ae21e82116e6105aa4e2658c
#
_entry.id   45191c18ae21e82116e6105aa4e2658c
#
_cell.length_a   1.000
_cell.length_b   1.000
_cell.length_c   1.000
_cell.angle_alpha   90.00
_cell.angle_beta   90.00
_cell.angle_gamma   90.00
#
_symmetry.space_group_name_H-M   'P 1'
#
loop_
_entity.id
_entity.type
_entity.pdbx_description
1 polymer ?
#
loop_
_entity_poly.entity_id
_entity_poly.type
_entity_poly.pdbx_seq_one_letter_code
_entity_poly.pdbx_strand_id
1 'polypeptide(L)'
;MTRRTRGLVGLALAGALGLSGCAGHSRTAAGATPAEAREAEARISEHPEERERPGDEQAERDAFARRAIAALRAAGEKRDIQYDAEGFLLRVGSKDENPGETLFLGNFFDEYLALAPEERNEVFTQLVRMRDRPMLPKTFAEARPNLLPVVRGRTFFEQLRMVMKGGADKPVPISWKPVGPFLGAGLAFDGPDTLQYLGPEELGRWGISFDEAFTVALENLRQRSTEGLEQLAPGTCEAPWEDNYATSRLLLDEVVRRCRVRGEPVVVAPHRDVLLITGSEDEDGQRRVAEKSLRAVMAPRALDGRALRLTAKGWVPFMPERLSNAWGDFRKLELFTRARDYDEQTQRLEKLHEERGEDVFVATYTPYQDEHGRSISYAVWLKGVDTLLPKTEVIFFMDPARGEEAPPVGIARWDEVAKVLGDLLVPVEGLYPERYRVKGFPTGEQLSGWQNDPGELFDEDGP
;
A
#
# COMPACT_ATOMS: atom_id res chain seq x y z
N MET A 1 -26.17 -4.29 -18.60
CA MET A 1 -27.03 -4.30 -17.39
C MET A 1 -26.23 -4.21 -16.08
N THR A 2 -24.93 -4.06 -16.13
CA THR A 2 -23.97 -4.28 -15.04
C THR A 2 -23.45 -3.01 -14.33
N ARG A 3 -23.63 -1.83 -14.87
CA ARG A 3 -23.14 -0.57 -14.25
C ARG A 3 -23.94 -0.06 -13.02
N ARG A 4 -25.18 -0.57 -12.79
CA ARG A 4 -26.05 -0.09 -11.69
C ARG A 4 -25.82 -0.78 -10.34
N THR A 5 -25.25 -1.97 -10.32
CA THR A 5 -25.01 -2.74 -9.09
C THR A 5 -23.75 -2.33 -8.31
N ARG A 6 -22.76 -1.73 -8.98
CA ARG A 6 -21.46 -1.39 -8.35
C ARG A 6 -21.51 -0.19 -7.40
N GLY A 7 -22.40 0.77 -7.63
CA GLY A 7 -22.54 1.95 -6.76
C GLY A 7 -23.41 1.76 -5.51
N LEU A 8 -24.18 0.66 -5.47
CA LEU A 8 -25.20 0.44 -4.46
C LEU A 8 -24.69 -0.29 -3.20
N VAL A 9 -23.65 -1.10 -3.33
CA VAL A 9 -23.12 -1.91 -2.22
C VAL A 9 -22.43 -1.07 -1.13
N GLY A 10 -21.80 0.04 -1.51
CA GLY A 10 -21.17 0.96 -0.55
C GLY A 10 -22.17 1.74 0.30
N LEU A 11 -23.33 2.11 -0.28
CA LEU A 11 -24.36 2.87 0.43
C LEU A 11 -25.16 2.00 1.43
N ALA A 12 -25.44 0.75 1.08
CA ALA A 12 -26.23 -0.15 1.93
C ALA A 12 -25.50 -0.53 3.25
N LEU A 13 -24.18 -0.60 3.23
CA LEU A 13 -23.39 -0.92 4.44
C LEU A 13 -23.26 0.28 5.40
N ALA A 14 -23.19 1.49 4.90
CA ALA A 14 -23.20 2.69 5.74
C ALA A 14 -24.52 2.86 6.50
N GLY A 15 -25.66 2.48 5.86
CA GLY A 15 -26.99 2.49 6.49
C GLY A 15 -27.17 1.39 7.56
N ALA A 16 -26.62 0.20 7.34
CA ALA A 16 -26.77 -0.93 8.27
C ALA A 16 -25.95 -0.76 9.57
N LEU A 17 -24.85 -0.03 9.52
CA LEU A 17 -24.00 0.24 10.69
C LEU A 17 -24.41 1.49 11.48
N GLY A 18 -25.24 2.37 10.89
CA GLY A 18 -25.72 3.61 11.51
C GLY A 18 -27.00 3.51 12.33
N LEU A 19 -27.69 2.37 12.37
CA LEU A 19 -29.01 2.23 12.99
C LEU A 19 -29.02 1.63 14.39
N SER A 20 -27.90 1.31 15.02
CA SER A 20 -27.83 0.80 16.42
C SER A 20 -27.68 1.91 17.46
N GLY A 21 -28.12 3.12 17.18
CA GLY A 21 -28.13 4.26 18.11
C GLY A 21 -29.55 4.61 18.58
N CYS A 22 -30.28 3.74 19.27
CA CYS A 22 -31.53 4.10 19.93
C CYS A 22 -31.52 3.83 21.43
N ALA A 23 -31.57 4.95 22.16
CA ALA A 23 -32.20 5.14 23.46
C ALA A 23 -31.61 4.43 24.69
N GLY A 24 -30.76 5.15 25.39
CA GLY A 24 -30.49 4.91 26.82
C GLY A 24 -29.91 6.16 27.46
N HIS A 25 -30.74 6.90 28.19
CA HIS A 25 -30.35 8.07 28.97
C HIS A 25 -29.32 7.73 30.02
N SER A 26 -28.17 8.39 30.10
CA SER A 26 -27.80 9.23 31.24
C SER A 26 -26.32 9.58 31.37
N ARG A 27 -26.10 10.87 31.57
CA ARG A 27 -25.10 11.58 32.40
C ARG A 27 -23.60 11.46 32.10
N THR A 28 -23.14 12.48 31.38
CA THR A 28 -21.93 13.33 31.57
C THR A 28 -20.79 12.81 32.45
N ALA A 29 -19.69 12.54 31.79
CA ALA A 29 -18.35 12.85 32.27
C ALA A 29 -17.62 13.61 31.17
N ALA A 30 -16.88 14.68 31.53
CA ALA A 30 -16.28 15.63 30.64
C ALA A 30 -15.16 14.98 29.79
N GLY A 31 -15.39 14.88 28.51
CA GLY A 31 -14.47 14.49 27.46
C GLY A 31 -15.01 15.05 26.16
N ALA A 32 -14.17 15.41 25.21
CA ALA A 32 -14.40 16.09 23.94
C ALA A 32 -15.87 16.12 23.44
N THR A 33 -16.31 17.27 23.00
CA THR A 33 -17.69 17.45 22.51
C THR A 33 -17.95 16.54 21.29
N PRO A 34 -19.21 16.12 21.03
CA PRO A 34 -19.57 15.36 19.84
C PRO A 34 -19.17 16.01 18.51
N ALA A 35 -18.94 17.34 18.52
CA ALA A 35 -18.43 18.09 17.38
C ALA A 35 -16.92 17.87 17.17
N GLU A 36 -16.12 17.83 18.24
CA GLU A 36 -14.67 17.56 18.17
C GLU A 36 -14.36 16.09 17.84
N ALA A 37 -15.20 15.16 18.32
CA ALA A 37 -15.14 13.76 17.92
C ALA A 37 -15.49 13.59 16.43
N ARG A 38 -16.52 14.30 15.93
CA ARG A 38 -16.88 14.32 14.49
C ARG A 38 -15.82 14.99 13.63
N GLU A 39 -15.15 16.05 14.10
CA GLU A 39 -14.01 16.64 13.39
C GLU A 39 -12.77 15.73 13.40
N ALA A 40 -12.54 14.98 14.45
CA ALA A 40 -11.47 13.98 14.49
C ALA A 40 -11.84 12.74 13.64
N GLU A 41 -13.10 12.31 13.64
CA GLU A 41 -13.63 11.27 12.74
C GLU A 41 -13.61 11.74 11.29
N ALA A 42 -13.98 12.99 10.98
CA ALA A 42 -13.85 13.58 9.66
C ALA A 42 -12.39 13.61 9.20
N ARG A 43 -11.43 13.93 10.07
CA ARG A 43 -9.99 13.91 9.72
C ARG A 43 -9.41 12.50 9.57
N ILE A 44 -10.03 11.48 10.15
CA ILE A 44 -9.67 10.07 9.96
C ILE A 44 -10.46 9.46 8.81
N SER A 45 -11.69 9.91 8.58
CA SER A 45 -12.55 9.58 7.44
C SER A 45 -12.45 10.57 6.29
N GLU A 46 -11.59 11.57 6.35
CA GLU A 46 -11.10 12.32 5.17
C GLU A 46 -10.27 11.39 4.29
N HIS A 47 -10.80 10.22 4.04
CA HIS A 47 -10.68 9.56 2.78
C HIS A 47 -11.26 10.48 1.70
N PRO A 48 -10.68 10.47 0.50
CA PRO A 48 -10.93 11.40 -0.59
C PRO A 48 -12.35 11.44 -1.15
N GLU A 49 -13.39 11.15 -0.37
CA GLU A 49 -14.78 11.25 -0.77
C GLU A 49 -15.32 12.69 -0.78
N GLU A 50 -14.60 13.66 -0.21
CA GLU A 50 -14.80 15.10 -0.48
C GLU A 50 -13.87 15.64 -1.58
N ARG A 51 -13.07 14.81 -2.23
CA ARG A 51 -12.56 15.16 -3.54
C ARG A 51 -13.71 15.10 -4.51
N GLU A 52 -14.12 16.29 -4.94
CA GLU A 52 -14.88 16.67 -6.12
C GLU A 52 -15.24 15.51 -7.06
N ARG A 53 -16.45 15.55 -7.61
CA ARG A 53 -17.05 14.55 -8.52
C ARG A 53 -16.02 13.87 -9.43
N PRO A 54 -16.17 12.58 -9.76
CA PRO A 54 -15.18 11.83 -10.58
C PRO A 54 -14.76 12.52 -11.88
N GLY A 55 -15.55 13.51 -12.37
CA GLY A 55 -15.21 14.35 -13.51
C GLY A 55 -14.15 15.43 -13.23
N ASP A 56 -14.02 15.88 -11.99
CA ASP A 56 -13.08 16.96 -11.65
C ASP A 56 -11.65 16.40 -11.48
N GLU A 57 -11.48 15.22 -10.87
CA GLU A 57 -10.18 14.57 -10.73
C GLU A 57 -9.58 14.18 -12.10
N GLN A 58 -10.39 13.64 -13.00
CA GLN A 58 -9.91 13.31 -14.35
C GLN A 58 -9.53 14.58 -15.13
N ALA A 59 -10.28 15.67 -14.96
CA ALA A 59 -9.95 16.94 -15.60
C ALA A 59 -8.63 17.52 -15.06
N GLU A 60 -8.33 17.37 -13.77
CA GLU A 60 -7.06 17.78 -13.16
C GLU A 60 -5.89 16.92 -13.66
N ARG A 61 -6.06 15.61 -13.73
CA ARG A 61 -5.06 14.68 -14.30
C ARG A 61 -4.76 15.03 -15.76
N ASP A 62 -5.78 15.31 -16.55
CA ASP A 62 -5.64 15.71 -17.96
C ASP A 62 -4.93 17.06 -18.10
N ALA A 63 -5.23 18.00 -17.21
CA ALA A 63 -4.57 19.30 -17.17
C ALA A 63 -3.09 19.15 -16.80
N PHE A 64 -2.77 18.31 -15.82
CA PHE A 64 -1.40 17.97 -15.44
C PHE A 64 -0.64 17.31 -16.60
N ALA A 65 -1.24 16.31 -17.26
CA ALA A 65 -0.63 15.63 -18.40
C ALA A 65 -0.33 16.60 -19.56
N ARG A 66 -1.24 17.51 -19.87
CA ARG A 66 -0.99 18.57 -20.88
C ARG A 66 0.20 19.45 -20.51
N ARG A 67 0.33 19.83 -19.23
CA ARG A 67 1.50 20.62 -18.76
C ARG A 67 2.79 19.82 -18.82
N ALA A 68 2.75 18.53 -18.45
CA ALA A 68 3.88 17.63 -18.56
C ALA A 68 4.37 17.50 -20.02
N ILE A 69 3.45 17.31 -20.97
CA ILE A 69 3.76 17.28 -22.40
C ILE A 69 4.37 18.60 -22.85
N ALA A 70 3.81 19.74 -22.44
CA ALA A 70 4.32 21.06 -22.80
C ALA A 70 5.75 21.26 -22.26
N ALA A 71 6.03 20.84 -21.03
CA ALA A 71 7.36 20.90 -20.42
C ALA A 71 8.39 20.06 -21.20
N LEU A 72 8.04 18.80 -21.56
CA LEU A 72 8.87 17.93 -22.36
C LEU A 72 9.16 18.54 -23.75
N ARG A 73 8.14 19.12 -24.42
CA ARG A 73 8.29 19.82 -25.70
C ARG A 73 9.20 21.03 -25.59
N ALA A 74 9.02 21.86 -24.56
CA ALA A 74 9.87 23.02 -24.29
C ALA A 74 11.33 22.62 -24.02
N ALA A 75 11.56 21.45 -23.41
CA ALA A 75 12.89 20.89 -23.20
C ALA A 75 13.48 20.20 -24.46
N GLY A 76 12.80 20.27 -25.60
CA GLY A 76 13.32 19.79 -26.89
C GLY A 76 12.95 18.34 -27.23
N GLU A 77 11.98 17.72 -26.56
CA GLU A 77 11.48 16.41 -26.96
C GLU A 77 10.77 16.49 -28.30
N LYS A 78 11.28 15.75 -29.30
CA LYS A 78 10.76 15.75 -30.69
C LYS A 78 10.00 14.47 -31.03
N ARG A 79 10.23 13.37 -30.27
CA ARG A 79 9.52 12.10 -30.49
C ARG A 79 8.02 12.27 -30.27
N ASP A 80 7.22 11.35 -30.81
CA ASP A 80 5.78 11.37 -30.53
C ASP A 80 5.51 11.17 -29.03
N ILE A 81 4.52 11.91 -28.50
CA ILE A 81 4.09 11.77 -27.12
C ILE A 81 2.60 11.49 -27.12
N GLN A 82 2.23 10.30 -26.66
CA GLN A 82 0.84 9.88 -26.52
C GLN A 82 0.48 9.85 -25.04
N TYR A 83 -0.59 10.55 -24.68
CA TYR A 83 -1.17 10.49 -23.35
C TYR A 83 -2.17 9.35 -23.26
N ASP A 84 -1.97 8.46 -22.32
CA ASP A 84 -2.89 7.40 -21.93
C ASP A 84 -3.59 7.86 -20.63
N ALA A 85 -4.81 8.39 -20.79
CA ALA A 85 -5.57 8.94 -19.68
C ALA A 85 -5.98 7.86 -18.66
N GLU A 86 -6.24 6.66 -19.13
CA GLU A 86 -6.63 5.53 -18.32
C GLU A 86 -5.47 5.01 -17.46
N GLY A 87 -4.28 4.86 -18.07
CA GLY A 87 -3.06 4.49 -17.38
C GLY A 87 -2.39 5.64 -16.64
N PHE A 88 -2.86 6.87 -16.84
CA PHE A 88 -2.25 8.10 -16.37
C PHE A 88 -0.74 8.14 -16.62
N LEU A 89 -0.38 7.97 -17.88
CA LEU A 89 1.01 7.88 -18.32
C LEU A 89 1.23 8.56 -19.68
N LEU A 90 2.49 8.90 -19.97
CA LEU A 90 2.91 9.33 -21.30
C LEU A 90 3.73 8.23 -21.95
N ARG A 91 3.44 7.93 -23.22
CA ARG A 91 4.26 7.09 -24.10
C ARG A 91 5.05 8.00 -25.03
N VAL A 92 6.40 7.93 -24.96
CA VAL A 92 7.30 8.77 -25.76
C VAL A 92 8.04 7.87 -26.74
N GLY A 93 7.85 8.09 -28.03
CA GLY A 93 8.45 7.31 -29.12
C GLY A 93 7.40 6.80 -30.11
N SER A 94 7.84 6.31 -31.28
CA SER A 94 6.92 5.75 -32.28
C SER A 94 6.47 4.34 -31.91
N LYS A 95 5.26 3.94 -32.38
CA LYS A 95 4.72 2.58 -32.17
C LYS A 95 5.58 1.47 -32.76
N ASP A 96 6.44 1.80 -33.73
CA ASP A 96 7.22 0.85 -34.54
C ASP A 96 8.69 0.76 -34.10
N GLU A 97 9.16 1.69 -33.29
CA GLU A 97 10.48 1.63 -32.66
C GLU A 97 10.35 0.95 -31.30
N ASN A 98 11.24 -0.02 -31.02
CA ASN A 98 11.43 -0.76 -29.77
C ASN A 98 10.80 -0.06 -28.55
N PRO A 99 10.05 -0.71 -27.64
CA PRO A 99 8.98 -0.11 -26.85
C PRO A 99 9.34 1.26 -26.33
N GLY A 100 8.59 2.26 -26.78
CA GLY A 100 8.83 3.65 -26.44
C GLY A 100 8.87 3.86 -24.93
N GLU A 101 9.56 4.85 -24.48
CA GLU A 101 9.69 5.21 -23.07
C GLU A 101 8.31 5.49 -22.47
N THR A 102 8.01 4.86 -21.32
CA THR A 102 6.76 5.08 -20.59
C THR A 102 7.05 5.90 -19.34
N LEU A 103 6.39 7.04 -19.20
CA LEU A 103 6.46 7.92 -18.04
C LEU A 103 5.15 7.84 -17.27
N PHE A 104 5.16 7.22 -16.10
CA PHE A 104 4.02 7.17 -15.20
C PHE A 104 3.88 8.52 -14.49
N LEU A 105 2.71 9.14 -14.59
CA LEU A 105 2.47 10.49 -14.07
C LEU A 105 1.99 10.52 -12.61
N GLY A 106 1.49 9.40 -12.07
CA GLY A 106 0.85 9.34 -10.76
C GLY A 106 1.70 9.95 -9.64
N ASN A 107 2.92 9.47 -9.45
CA ASN A 107 3.80 9.99 -8.40
C ASN A 107 4.14 11.49 -8.55
N PHE A 108 4.23 11.98 -9.78
CA PHE A 108 4.46 13.40 -10.05
C PHE A 108 3.22 14.24 -9.76
N PHE A 109 2.05 13.69 -10.05
CA PHE A 109 0.78 14.35 -9.77
C PHE A 109 0.53 14.47 -8.27
N ASP A 110 0.77 13.39 -7.51
CA ASP A 110 0.65 13.39 -6.05
C ASP A 110 1.62 14.42 -5.42
N GLU A 111 2.86 14.48 -5.91
CA GLU A 111 3.82 15.49 -5.47
C GLU A 111 3.38 16.91 -5.85
N TYR A 112 2.86 17.09 -7.06
CA TYR A 112 2.30 18.37 -7.54
C TYR A 112 1.15 18.86 -6.66
N LEU A 113 0.26 17.97 -6.22
CA LEU A 113 -0.85 18.30 -5.33
C LEU A 113 -0.38 18.66 -3.92
N ALA A 114 0.67 17.99 -3.43
CA ALA A 114 1.22 18.22 -2.10
C ALA A 114 2.03 19.51 -1.95
N LEU A 115 2.53 20.07 -3.06
CA LEU A 115 3.35 21.29 -3.06
C LEU A 115 2.51 22.57 -3.09
N ALA A 116 3.07 23.63 -2.49
CA ALA A 116 2.53 24.97 -2.62
C ALA A 116 2.51 25.40 -4.10
N PRO A 117 1.52 26.22 -4.55
CA PRO A 117 1.35 26.57 -5.96
C PRO A 117 2.60 27.13 -6.64
N GLU A 118 3.43 27.88 -5.92
CA GLU A 118 4.69 28.46 -6.37
C GLU A 118 5.80 27.41 -6.62
N GLU A 119 5.75 26.29 -5.94
CA GLU A 119 6.74 25.20 -6.02
C GLU A 119 6.38 24.14 -7.07
N ARG A 120 5.12 24.11 -7.51
CA ARG A 120 4.59 23.08 -8.42
C ARG A 120 5.33 22.95 -9.76
N ASN A 121 6.01 23.99 -10.20
CA ASN A 121 6.81 23.94 -11.43
C ASN A 121 8.04 23.03 -11.30
N GLU A 122 8.54 22.80 -10.09
CA GLU A 122 9.69 21.92 -9.86
C GLU A 122 9.38 20.47 -10.29
N VAL A 123 8.14 20.04 -10.12
CA VAL A 123 7.69 18.70 -10.56
C VAL A 123 7.90 18.50 -12.07
N PHE A 124 7.58 19.51 -12.87
CA PHE A 124 7.82 19.44 -14.34
C PHE A 124 9.29 19.49 -14.69
N THR A 125 10.09 20.23 -13.91
CA THR A 125 11.55 20.23 -14.05
C THR A 125 12.14 18.84 -13.79
N GLN A 126 11.69 18.16 -12.73
CA GLN A 126 12.09 16.78 -12.43
C GLN A 126 11.66 15.81 -13.55
N LEU A 127 10.43 15.94 -14.05
CA LEU A 127 9.92 15.11 -15.15
C LEU A 127 10.76 15.28 -16.42
N VAL A 128 11.17 16.49 -16.75
CA VAL A 128 12.06 16.78 -17.88
C VAL A 128 13.45 16.16 -17.69
N ARG A 129 14.03 16.27 -16.49
CA ARG A 129 15.32 15.63 -16.17
C ARG A 129 15.26 14.10 -16.32
N MET A 130 14.11 13.48 -16.03
CA MET A 130 13.93 12.04 -16.23
C MET A 130 13.97 11.61 -17.70
N ARG A 131 13.61 12.49 -18.64
CA ARG A 131 13.74 12.23 -20.08
C ARG A 131 15.18 11.99 -20.51
N ASP A 132 16.09 12.79 -19.98
CA ASP A 132 17.52 12.76 -20.31
C ASP A 132 18.24 11.65 -19.52
N ARG A 133 17.54 10.52 -19.27
CA ARG A 133 18.12 9.38 -18.55
C ARG A 133 19.48 9.04 -19.15
N PRO A 134 20.57 9.12 -18.38
CA PRO A 134 21.81 8.56 -18.84
C PRO A 134 21.60 7.09 -19.16
N MET A 135 22.02 6.67 -20.34
CA MET A 135 22.00 5.25 -20.69
C MET A 135 22.75 4.49 -19.60
N LEU A 136 22.17 3.35 -19.18
CA LEU A 136 22.88 2.45 -18.26
C LEU A 136 24.29 2.16 -18.80
N PRO A 137 25.29 2.08 -17.94
CA PRO A 137 26.64 1.73 -18.33
C PRO A 137 26.67 0.43 -19.15
N LYS A 138 27.56 0.35 -20.11
CA LYS A 138 27.67 -0.82 -21.00
C LYS A 138 28.20 -2.05 -20.27
N THR A 139 29.00 -1.85 -19.25
CA THR A 139 29.64 -2.91 -18.49
C THR A 139 29.30 -2.85 -17.02
N PHE A 140 29.31 -4.02 -16.37
CA PHE A 140 29.15 -4.10 -14.92
C PHE A 140 30.20 -3.30 -14.16
N ALA A 141 31.46 -3.30 -14.63
CA ALA A 141 32.54 -2.55 -13.99
C ALA A 141 32.25 -1.06 -13.89
N GLU A 142 31.66 -0.46 -14.95
CA GLU A 142 31.25 0.95 -14.96
C GLU A 142 30.02 1.19 -14.06
N ALA A 143 29.07 0.27 -14.01
CA ALA A 143 27.86 0.38 -13.22
C ALA A 143 28.11 0.17 -11.71
N ARG A 144 29.07 -0.67 -11.37
CA ARG A 144 29.35 -1.18 -10.03
C ARG A 144 29.38 -0.11 -8.92
N PRO A 145 30.01 1.05 -9.06
CA PRO A 145 30.07 2.07 -7.99
C PRO A 145 28.72 2.69 -7.64
N ASN A 146 27.77 2.63 -8.57
CA ASN A 146 26.46 3.28 -8.45
C ASN A 146 25.30 2.27 -8.29
N LEU A 147 25.61 1.00 -7.99
CA LEU A 147 24.57 0.01 -7.65
C LEU A 147 24.18 0.17 -6.21
N LEU A 148 22.88 0.32 -5.95
CA LEU A 148 22.32 0.40 -4.61
C LEU A 148 21.10 -0.51 -4.46
N PRO A 149 20.87 -1.07 -3.27
CA PRO A 149 19.64 -1.80 -2.99
C PRO A 149 18.52 -0.82 -2.69
N VAL A 150 17.33 -1.09 -3.20
CA VAL A 150 16.15 -0.25 -3.01
C VAL A 150 15.05 -1.05 -2.33
N VAL A 151 14.67 -0.61 -1.13
CA VAL A 151 13.54 -1.23 -0.41
C VAL A 151 12.24 -0.54 -0.80
N ARG A 152 11.22 -1.34 -1.06
CA ARG A 152 9.83 -0.91 -1.33
C ARG A 152 8.86 -1.85 -0.63
N GLY A 153 7.60 -1.42 -0.52
CA GLY A 153 6.51 -2.34 -0.15
C GLY A 153 6.49 -3.55 -1.07
N ARG A 154 6.23 -4.73 -0.54
CA ARG A 154 6.18 -5.97 -1.34
C ARG A 154 5.14 -5.85 -2.46
N THR A 155 4.02 -5.18 -2.19
CA THR A 155 2.96 -4.87 -3.16
C THR A 155 3.50 -4.24 -4.43
N PHE A 156 4.46 -3.31 -4.33
CA PHE A 156 5.07 -2.68 -5.50
C PHE A 156 5.67 -3.71 -6.49
N PHE A 157 6.43 -4.67 -6.00
CA PHE A 157 7.08 -5.67 -6.85
C PHE A 157 6.10 -6.72 -7.38
N GLU A 158 5.19 -7.19 -6.54
CA GLU A 158 4.22 -8.22 -6.92
C GLU A 158 3.21 -7.70 -7.96
N GLN A 159 2.81 -6.45 -7.83
CA GLN A 159 1.83 -5.86 -8.75
C GLN A 159 2.43 -5.47 -10.12
N LEU A 160 3.74 -5.33 -10.23
CA LEU A 160 4.38 -5.12 -11.53
C LEU A 160 4.04 -6.25 -12.54
N ARG A 161 3.83 -7.47 -12.05
CA ARG A 161 3.40 -8.60 -12.88
C ARG A 161 2.01 -8.39 -13.51
N MET A 162 1.12 -7.71 -12.80
CA MET A 162 -0.24 -7.44 -13.28
C MET A 162 -0.29 -6.35 -14.36
N VAL A 163 0.61 -5.37 -14.27
CA VAL A 163 0.65 -4.24 -15.23
C VAL A 163 1.27 -4.63 -16.56
N MET A 164 2.06 -5.71 -16.61
CA MET A 164 2.74 -6.12 -17.82
C MET A 164 1.77 -6.83 -18.80
N LYS A 165 1.47 -6.18 -19.92
CA LYS A 165 0.73 -6.80 -21.05
C LYS A 165 1.50 -8.02 -21.55
N GLY A 166 0.98 -9.22 -21.31
CA GLY A 166 1.58 -10.46 -21.84
C GLY A 166 1.49 -11.69 -20.93
N GLY A 167 0.84 -11.58 -19.77
CA GLY A 167 0.58 -12.73 -18.90
C GLY A 167 1.77 -13.15 -18.03
N ALA A 168 1.58 -14.23 -17.27
CA ALA A 168 2.53 -14.76 -16.29
C ALA A 168 3.88 -15.22 -16.87
N ASP A 169 3.99 -15.35 -18.19
CA ASP A 169 5.18 -15.89 -18.87
C ASP A 169 6.25 -14.85 -19.21
N LYS A 170 6.00 -13.55 -19.00
CA LYS A 170 7.04 -12.54 -19.21
C LYS A 170 7.88 -12.33 -17.95
N PRO A 171 9.22 -12.21 -18.09
CA PRO A 171 10.07 -11.93 -16.95
C PRO A 171 9.67 -10.61 -16.27
N VAL A 172 9.62 -10.61 -14.94
CA VAL A 172 9.39 -9.39 -14.16
C VAL A 172 10.50 -8.39 -14.51
N PRO A 173 10.17 -7.10 -14.80
CA PRO A 173 11.15 -6.13 -15.27
C PRO A 173 12.17 -5.71 -14.19
N ILE A 174 11.92 -6.10 -12.93
CA ILE A 174 12.77 -5.76 -11.79
C ILE A 174 13.13 -7.04 -11.05
N SER A 175 14.42 -7.25 -10.84
CA SER A 175 14.91 -8.31 -9.94
C SER A 175 14.81 -7.85 -8.50
N TRP A 176 14.23 -8.71 -7.63
CA TRP A 176 14.03 -8.38 -6.23
C TRP A 176 13.97 -9.65 -5.35
N LYS A 177 14.12 -9.46 -4.05
CA LYS A 177 13.91 -10.51 -3.04
C LYS A 177 13.10 -10.00 -1.84
N PRO A 178 12.37 -10.88 -1.13
CA PRO A 178 11.57 -10.47 0.03
C PRO A 178 12.46 -10.03 1.19
N VAL A 179 11.95 -9.04 1.96
CA VAL A 179 12.53 -8.57 3.22
C VAL A 179 11.42 -8.65 4.28
N GLY A 180 11.43 -9.73 5.02
CA GLY A 180 10.27 -10.09 5.83
C GLY A 180 9.02 -10.30 4.97
N PRO A 181 7.81 -10.25 5.57
CA PRO A 181 6.59 -10.51 4.84
C PRO A 181 6.03 -9.30 4.05
N PHE A 182 6.46 -8.07 4.39
CA PHE A 182 5.82 -6.85 3.92
C PHE A 182 6.64 -6.05 2.92
N LEU A 183 7.94 -6.22 2.92
CA LEU A 183 8.87 -5.45 2.11
C LEU A 183 9.55 -6.33 1.06
N GLY A 184 10.10 -5.68 0.05
CA GLY A 184 11.00 -6.27 -0.92
C GLY A 184 12.21 -5.39 -1.15
N ALA A 185 13.33 -5.99 -1.53
CA ALA A 185 14.55 -5.31 -1.90
C ALA A 185 14.92 -5.62 -3.33
N GLY A 186 14.91 -4.60 -4.18
CA GLY A 186 15.37 -4.64 -5.57
C GLY A 186 16.75 -4.01 -5.71
N LEU A 187 17.24 -3.98 -6.94
CA LEU A 187 18.46 -3.29 -7.33
C LEU A 187 18.13 -2.05 -8.14
N ALA A 188 18.90 -0.99 -7.93
CA ALA A 188 18.86 0.20 -8.76
C ALA A 188 20.28 0.65 -9.14
N PHE A 189 20.37 1.27 -10.31
CA PHE A 189 21.48 2.10 -10.72
C PHE A 189 21.17 3.54 -10.33
N ASP A 190 22.00 4.11 -9.47
CA ASP A 190 21.90 5.47 -8.93
C ASP A 190 22.68 6.41 -9.86
N GLY A 191 22.00 6.96 -10.84
CA GLY A 191 22.57 7.97 -11.74
C GLY A 191 22.56 9.37 -11.12
N PRO A 192 23.20 10.37 -11.74
CA PRO A 192 23.27 11.73 -11.19
C PRO A 192 21.92 12.36 -10.90
N ASP A 193 20.92 12.10 -11.76
CA ASP A 193 19.58 12.71 -11.67
C ASP A 193 18.45 11.67 -11.70
N THR A 194 18.78 10.37 -11.78
CA THR A 194 17.78 9.32 -11.97
C THR A 194 18.13 8.03 -11.24
N LEU A 195 17.12 7.40 -10.67
CA LEU A 195 17.20 6.04 -10.14
C LEU A 195 16.57 5.09 -11.16
N GLN A 196 17.34 4.13 -11.66
CA GLN A 196 16.86 3.12 -12.61
C GLN A 196 16.84 1.75 -11.95
N TYR A 197 15.65 1.12 -11.87
CA TYR A 197 15.56 -0.27 -11.42
C TYR A 197 16.20 -1.21 -12.42
N LEU A 198 16.82 -2.26 -11.90
CA LEU A 198 17.51 -3.27 -12.70
C LEU A 198 16.72 -4.58 -12.66
N GLY A 199 16.57 -5.15 -13.84
CA GLY A 199 15.91 -6.43 -14.04
C GLY A 199 16.85 -7.51 -14.58
N PRO A 200 16.29 -8.69 -14.90
CA PRO A 200 17.07 -9.80 -15.45
C PRO A 200 17.76 -9.44 -16.77
N GLU A 201 17.18 -8.54 -17.57
CA GLU A 201 17.75 -8.12 -18.85
C GLU A 201 19.06 -7.34 -18.68
N GLU A 202 19.05 -6.34 -17.79
CA GLU A 202 20.22 -5.51 -17.51
C GLU A 202 21.35 -6.34 -16.89
N LEU A 203 21.00 -7.17 -15.90
CA LEU A 203 21.97 -8.05 -15.25
C LEU A 203 22.52 -9.09 -16.23
N GLY A 204 21.69 -9.64 -17.12
CA GLY A 204 22.11 -10.57 -18.17
C GLY A 204 23.06 -9.92 -19.18
N ARG A 205 22.82 -8.66 -19.57
CA ARG A 205 23.74 -7.89 -20.43
C ARG A 205 25.12 -7.68 -19.80
N TRP A 206 25.16 -7.53 -18.48
CA TRP A 206 26.42 -7.40 -17.73
C TRP A 206 27.06 -8.74 -17.35
N GLY A 207 26.37 -9.87 -17.60
CA GLY A 207 26.87 -11.20 -17.29
C GLY A 207 27.01 -11.48 -15.78
N ILE A 208 26.14 -10.86 -14.97
CA ILE A 208 26.16 -11.01 -13.51
C ILE A 208 24.81 -11.48 -12.96
N SER A 209 24.84 -12.28 -11.90
CA SER A 209 23.64 -12.70 -11.19
C SER A 209 23.09 -11.58 -10.30
N PHE A 210 21.79 -11.69 -9.94
CA PHE A 210 21.16 -10.76 -9.01
C PHE A 210 21.87 -10.76 -7.64
N ASP A 211 22.20 -11.92 -7.09
CA ASP A 211 22.81 -12.04 -5.76
C ASP A 211 24.23 -11.45 -5.71
N GLU A 212 25.02 -11.61 -6.76
CA GLU A 212 26.33 -10.97 -6.87
C GLU A 212 26.21 -9.46 -6.95
N ALA A 213 25.31 -8.93 -7.81
CA ALA A 213 25.06 -7.50 -7.93
C ALA A 213 24.48 -6.91 -6.63
N PHE A 214 23.61 -7.66 -5.95
CA PHE A 214 23.01 -7.26 -4.67
C PHE A 214 24.07 -7.18 -3.56
N THR A 215 25.02 -8.10 -3.54
CA THR A 215 26.14 -8.06 -2.60
C THR A 215 27.00 -6.81 -2.77
N VAL A 216 27.29 -6.43 -4.02
CA VAL A 216 27.99 -5.17 -4.35
C VAL A 216 27.17 -3.97 -3.91
N ALA A 217 25.85 -3.97 -4.18
CA ALA A 217 24.96 -2.89 -3.81
C ALA A 217 24.88 -2.70 -2.27
N LEU A 218 24.86 -3.77 -1.49
CA LEU A 218 24.93 -3.72 -0.03
C LEU A 218 26.24 -3.11 0.46
N GLU A 219 27.36 -3.46 -0.16
CA GLU A 219 28.66 -2.87 0.19
C GLU A 219 28.70 -1.36 -0.12
N ASN A 220 28.17 -0.95 -1.27
CA ASN A 220 28.06 0.46 -1.60
C ASN A 220 27.15 1.22 -0.62
N LEU A 221 26.01 0.62 -0.24
CA LEU A 221 25.13 1.22 0.76
C LEU A 221 25.83 1.35 2.12
N ARG A 222 26.61 0.34 2.53
CA ARG A 222 27.39 0.36 3.78
C ARG A 222 28.39 1.52 3.80
N GLN A 223 29.08 1.75 2.69
CA GLN A 223 30.02 2.86 2.54
C GLN A 223 29.34 4.23 2.63
N ARG A 224 28.08 4.32 2.19
CA ARG A 224 27.25 5.54 2.30
C ARG A 224 26.51 5.64 3.65
N SER A 225 26.69 4.71 4.58
CA SER A 225 25.97 4.61 5.87
C SER A 225 26.91 4.79 7.07
N THR A 226 27.85 5.73 6.97
CA THR A 226 28.86 5.99 8.01
C THR A 226 28.35 6.84 9.17
N GLU A 227 27.35 7.68 8.92
CA GLU A 227 26.75 8.56 9.92
C GLU A 227 26.03 7.79 11.02
N GLY A 228 25.92 8.40 12.20
CA GLY A 228 25.13 7.87 13.31
C GLY A 228 23.63 8.04 13.07
N LEU A 229 22.82 7.24 13.75
CA LEU A 229 21.38 7.44 13.78
C LEU A 229 21.04 8.67 14.64
N GLU A 230 20.03 9.42 14.24
CA GLU A 230 19.45 10.48 15.05
C GLU A 230 18.67 9.86 16.23
N GLN A 231 18.95 10.30 17.44
CA GLN A 231 18.28 9.81 18.63
C GLN A 231 17.05 10.65 18.95
N LEU A 232 15.86 10.12 18.74
CA LEU A 232 14.60 10.77 19.09
C LEU A 232 14.29 10.70 20.60
N ALA A 233 14.69 9.61 21.23
CA ALA A 233 14.60 9.36 22.67
C ALA A 233 15.57 8.21 23.04
N PRO A 234 15.88 7.95 24.32
CA PRO A 234 16.64 6.78 24.71
C PRO A 234 16.01 5.50 24.14
N GLY A 235 16.77 4.76 23.29
CA GLY A 235 16.28 3.54 22.64
C GLY A 235 15.36 3.73 21.44
N THR A 236 15.16 4.97 20.98
CA THR A 236 14.35 5.29 19.80
C THR A 236 15.14 6.17 18.85
N CYS A 237 15.33 5.72 17.62
CA CYS A 237 16.16 6.39 16.64
C CYS A 237 15.47 6.54 15.28
N GLU A 238 15.98 7.47 14.49
CA GLU A 238 15.63 7.68 13.10
C GLU A 238 16.87 7.70 12.22
N ALA A 239 16.72 7.26 10.98
CA ALA A 239 17.77 7.37 9.97
C ALA A 239 17.90 8.82 9.51
N PRO A 240 19.09 9.45 9.56
CA PRO A 240 19.28 10.87 9.23
C PRO A 240 19.45 11.13 7.73
N TRP A 241 19.48 10.09 6.90
CA TRP A 241 19.83 10.21 5.48
C TRP A 241 18.64 10.66 4.62
N GLU A 242 18.86 11.69 3.81
CA GLU A 242 17.90 12.24 2.84
C GLU A 242 18.31 11.89 1.41
N ASP A 243 18.77 10.67 1.18
CA ASP A 243 19.38 10.21 -0.08
C ASP A 243 18.50 9.23 -0.88
N ASN A 244 17.20 9.13 -0.57
CA ASN A 244 16.24 8.16 -1.12
C ASN A 244 16.52 6.69 -0.73
N TYR A 245 17.52 6.44 0.12
CA TYR A 245 17.93 5.10 0.57
C TYR A 245 17.87 4.92 2.10
N ALA A 246 17.27 5.88 2.83
CA ALA A 246 17.13 5.79 4.27
C ALA A 246 16.54 4.44 4.69
N THR A 247 15.41 4.05 4.10
CA THR A 247 14.75 2.78 4.36
C THR A 247 15.57 1.55 3.95
N SER A 248 16.38 1.66 2.90
CA SER A 248 17.22 0.54 2.44
C SER A 248 18.27 0.12 3.47
N ARG A 249 18.58 0.99 4.43
CA ARG A 249 19.53 0.70 5.51
C ARG A 249 19.02 -0.32 6.53
N LEU A 250 17.72 -0.66 6.51
CA LEU A 250 17.23 -1.81 7.26
C LEU A 250 17.86 -3.15 6.80
N LEU A 251 18.45 -3.18 5.57
CA LEU A 251 19.19 -4.34 5.07
C LEU A 251 20.58 -4.49 5.71
N LEU A 252 21.02 -3.50 6.47
CA LEU A 252 22.31 -3.47 7.17
C LEU A 252 22.04 -3.64 8.68
N ASP A 253 22.06 -4.87 9.17
CA ASP A 253 21.83 -5.19 10.59
C ASP A 253 22.72 -4.36 11.52
N GLU A 254 23.98 -4.15 11.11
CA GLU A 254 24.94 -3.35 11.86
C GLU A 254 24.53 -1.86 11.99
N VAL A 255 23.80 -1.31 11.02
CA VAL A 255 23.26 0.06 11.10
C VAL A 255 22.07 0.09 12.05
N VAL A 256 21.13 -0.84 11.91
CA VAL A 256 19.96 -0.95 12.80
C VAL A 256 20.39 -1.11 14.27
N ARG A 257 21.40 -1.93 14.52
CA ARG A 257 21.93 -2.19 15.89
C ARG A 257 22.75 -1.03 16.48
N ARG A 258 23.00 0.05 15.74
CA ARG A 258 23.56 1.31 16.33
C ARG A 258 22.55 1.96 17.27
N CYS A 259 21.25 1.78 17.06
CA CYS A 259 20.23 2.17 18.04
C CYS A 259 20.26 1.22 19.24
N ARG A 260 20.56 1.75 20.43
CA ARG A 260 20.64 0.98 21.65
C ARG A 260 19.24 0.77 22.23
N VAL A 261 18.58 -0.29 21.80
CA VAL A 261 17.18 -0.59 22.13
C VAL A 261 17.04 -1.51 23.34
N ARG A 262 15.85 -1.57 23.95
CA ARG A 262 15.44 -2.59 24.92
C ARG A 262 14.77 -3.75 24.17
N GLY A 263 15.20 -4.96 24.41
CA GLY A 263 14.75 -6.14 23.66
C GLY A 263 15.38 -6.22 22.26
N GLU A 264 14.66 -6.78 21.31
CA GLU A 264 15.08 -6.89 19.92
C GLU A 264 14.73 -5.60 19.14
N PRO A 265 15.55 -5.25 18.11
CA PRO A 265 15.22 -4.07 17.28
C PRO A 265 13.90 -4.26 16.54
N VAL A 266 13.05 -3.24 16.63
CA VAL A 266 11.82 -3.10 15.88
C VAL A 266 11.95 -1.91 14.94
N VAL A 267 11.63 -2.09 13.66
CA VAL A 267 11.67 -1.04 12.65
C VAL A 267 10.30 -0.80 12.05
N VAL A 268 10.04 0.46 11.68
CA VAL A 268 8.95 0.84 10.78
C VAL A 268 9.54 1.66 9.65
N ALA A 269 9.13 1.35 8.42
CA ALA A 269 9.53 2.02 7.19
C ALA A 269 8.31 2.68 6.53
N PRO A 270 7.74 3.73 7.14
CA PRO A 270 6.45 4.27 6.71
C PRO A 270 6.55 5.07 5.40
N HIS A 271 7.74 5.58 5.09
CA HIS A 271 8.03 6.38 3.92
C HIS A 271 9.44 6.04 3.41
N ARG A 272 9.73 6.27 2.10
CA ARG A 272 11.04 5.92 1.51
C ARG A 272 12.24 6.56 2.21
N ASP A 273 12.04 7.76 2.76
CA ASP A 273 13.08 8.56 3.42
C ASP A 273 12.98 8.52 4.95
N VAL A 274 12.12 7.66 5.50
CA VAL A 274 11.90 7.53 6.95
C VAL A 274 12.09 6.07 7.36
N LEU A 275 13.12 5.82 8.16
CA LEU A 275 13.34 4.56 8.84
C LEU A 275 13.39 4.83 10.35
N LEU A 276 12.43 4.31 11.08
CA LEU A 276 12.29 4.46 12.52
C LEU A 276 12.68 3.16 13.22
N ILE A 277 13.39 3.26 14.33
CA ILE A 277 13.91 2.11 15.09
C ILE A 277 13.58 2.28 16.55
N THR A 278 13.07 1.24 17.19
CA THR A 278 12.82 1.16 18.63
C THR A 278 13.05 -0.26 19.15
N GLY A 279 12.75 -0.54 20.41
CA GLY A 279 12.89 -1.86 21.02
C GLY A 279 11.57 -2.59 21.17
N SER A 280 11.62 -3.93 21.10
CA SER A 280 10.45 -4.79 21.32
C SER A 280 9.89 -4.71 22.74
N GLU A 281 10.69 -4.21 23.69
CA GLU A 281 10.34 -4.05 25.11
C GLU A 281 10.27 -2.57 25.54
N ASP A 282 10.20 -1.64 24.57
CA ASP A 282 10.16 -0.19 24.79
C ASP A 282 8.83 0.42 24.36
N GLU A 283 7.82 0.36 25.22
CA GLU A 283 6.47 0.85 24.94
C GLU A 283 6.43 2.34 24.58
N ASP A 284 7.18 3.18 25.30
CA ASP A 284 7.25 4.62 25.02
C ASP A 284 7.91 4.90 23.66
N GLY A 285 8.96 4.15 23.32
CA GLY A 285 9.59 4.20 22.02
C GLY A 285 8.65 3.74 20.92
N GLN A 286 7.91 2.65 21.13
CA GLN A 286 6.91 2.14 20.22
C GLN A 286 5.83 3.19 19.92
N ARG A 287 5.28 3.84 20.94
CA ARG A 287 4.29 4.93 20.76
C ARG A 287 4.83 6.06 19.89
N ARG A 288 6.06 6.53 20.16
CA ARG A 288 6.70 7.59 19.37
C ARG A 288 6.88 7.21 17.90
N VAL A 289 7.33 5.98 17.69
CA VAL A 289 7.50 5.42 16.32
C VAL A 289 6.16 5.33 15.61
N ALA A 290 5.12 4.83 16.28
CA ALA A 290 3.80 4.70 15.68
C ALA A 290 3.20 6.07 15.33
N GLU A 291 3.24 7.05 16.24
CA GLU A 291 2.75 8.41 16.01
C GLU A 291 3.44 9.08 14.81
N LYS A 292 4.76 8.95 14.70
CA LYS A 292 5.51 9.49 13.56
C LYS A 292 5.19 8.75 12.26
N SER A 293 5.00 7.43 12.35
CA SER A 293 4.64 6.59 11.22
C SER A 293 3.25 6.89 10.67
N LEU A 294 2.26 7.15 11.52
CA LEU A 294 0.90 7.54 11.11
C LEU A 294 0.90 8.80 10.25
N ARG A 295 1.75 9.77 10.57
CA ARG A 295 1.92 10.98 9.75
C ARG A 295 2.63 10.67 8.42
N ALA A 296 3.66 9.82 8.46
CA ALA A 296 4.49 9.52 7.30
C ALA A 296 3.78 8.65 6.25
N VAL A 297 2.88 7.73 6.66
CA VAL A 297 2.11 6.89 5.72
C VAL A 297 1.03 7.66 4.96
N MET A 298 0.71 8.88 5.39
CA MET A 298 -0.23 9.78 4.70
C MET A 298 0.48 10.67 3.66
N ALA A 299 1.81 10.70 3.67
CA ALA A 299 2.58 11.50 2.72
C ALA A 299 2.71 10.80 1.36
N PRO A 300 2.89 11.55 0.25
CA PRO A 300 3.25 10.98 -1.04
C PRO A 300 4.49 10.07 -0.90
N ARG A 301 4.53 8.97 -1.68
CA ARG A 301 5.64 7.99 -1.65
C ARG A 301 5.74 7.19 -0.34
N ALA A 302 4.64 7.08 0.40
CA ALA A 302 4.55 6.17 1.55
C ALA A 302 4.97 4.73 1.17
N LEU A 303 5.56 4.01 2.12
CA LEU A 303 5.98 2.62 1.93
C LEU A 303 5.09 1.65 2.69
N ASP A 304 5.43 1.37 3.93
CA ASP A 304 4.73 0.36 4.73
C ASP A 304 4.72 0.77 6.21
N GLY A 305 3.54 0.90 6.79
CA GLY A 305 3.37 1.26 8.20
C GLY A 305 3.50 0.07 9.16
N ARG A 306 3.57 -1.16 8.64
CA ARG A 306 3.66 -2.37 9.47
C ARG A 306 5.08 -2.53 10.02
N ALA A 307 5.17 -2.83 11.30
CA ALA A 307 6.46 -3.02 11.95
C ALA A 307 7.07 -4.39 11.71
N LEU A 308 8.39 -4.40 11.66
CA LEU A 308 9.21 -5.60 11.57
C LEU A 308 10.17 -5.67 12.75
N ARG A 309 10.36 -6.86 13.32
CA ARG A 309 11.33 -7.14 14.37
C ARG A 309 12.50 -7.96 13.84
N LEU A 310 13.71 -7.52 14.15
CA LEU A 310 14.94 -8.20 13.73
C LEU A 310 15.28 -9.33 14.70
N THR A 311 15.14 -10.56 14.26
CA THR A 311 15.49 -11.75 15.00
C THR A 311 16.76 -12.42 14.44
N ALA A 312 17.25 -13.45 15.09
CA ALA A 312 18.34 -14.27 14.55
C ALA A 312 17.99 -14.97 13.21
N LYS A 313 16.69 -15.09 12.88
CA LYS A 313 16.19 -15.69 11.64
C LYS A 313 15.83 -14.65 10.57
N GLY A 314 16.11 -13.36 10.81
CA GLY A 314 15.77 -12.25 9.95
C GLY A 314 14.53 -11.47 10.43
N TRP A 315 13.92 -10.71 9.53
CA TRP A 315 12.80 -9.85 9.79
C TRP A 315 11.48 -10.62 9.91
N VAL A 316 10.78 -10.44 11.03
CA VAL A 316 9.45 -11.00 11.28
C VAL A 316 8.45 -9.91 11.62
N PRO A 317 7.12 -10.11 11.41
CA PRO A 317 6.12 -9.13 11.84
C PRO A 317 6.24 -8.80 13.31
N PHE A 318 5.97 -7.56 13.65
CA PHE A 318 5.88 -7.12 15.04
C PHE A 318 4.55 -6.38 15.28
N MET A 319 3.92 -6.72 16.38
CA MET A 319 2.78 -6.02 16.95
C MET A 319 3.01 -5.96 18.46
N PRO A 320 2.84 -4.80 19.12
CA PRO A 320 2.85 -4.71 20.57
C PRO A 320 1.82 -5.65 21.21
N GLU A 321 1.99 -5.99 22.47
CA GLU A 321 0.99 -6.71 23.23
C GLU A 321 -0.32 -5.94 23.28
N ARG A 322 -1.46 -6.65 23.31
CA ARG A 322 -2.79 -6.05 23.20
C ARG A 322 -3.10 -5.04 24.31
N LEU A 323 -2.53 -5.24 25.49
CA LEU A 323 -2.68 -4.33 26.64
C LEU A 323 -1.68 -3.17 26.64
N SER A 324 -0.77 -3.11 25.67
CA SER A 324 0.16 -1.98 25.52
C SER A 324 -0.56 -0.75 25.01
N ASN A 325 -0.20 0.42 25.55
CA ASN A 325 -0.68 1.71 25.04
C ASN A 325 -0.23 2.01 23.59
N ALA A 326 0.74 1.27 23.06
CA ALA A 326 1.18 1.37 21.68
C ALA A 326 0.33 0.53 20.71
N TRP A 327 -0.42 -0.47 21.20
CA TRP A 327 -1.11 -1.44 20.35
C TRP A 327 -2.09 -0.77 19.38
N GLY A 328 -2.92 0.15 19.85
CA GLY A 328 -3.95 0.80 19.04
C GLY A 328 -3.38 1.54 17.83
N ASP A 329 -2.25 2.23 17.98
CA ASP A 329 -1.63 2.97 16.87
C ASP A 329 -0.95 2.03 15.87
N PHE A 330 -0.28 0.96 16.33
CA PHE A 330 0.24 -0.07 15.43
C PHE A 330 -0.87 -0.79 14.70
N ARG A 331 -2.01 -1.00 15.35
CA ARG A 331 -3.19 -1.59 14.74
C ARG A 331 -3.75 -0.70 13.62
N LYS A 332 -3.85 0.62 13.84
CA LYS A 332 -4.24 1.59 12.81
C LYS A 332 -3.28 1.55 11.62
N LEU A 333 -1.97 1.55 11.87
CA LEU A 333 -0.94 1.45 10.82
C LEU A 333 -1.11 0.17 9.99
N GLU A 334 -1.36 -0.96 10.63
CA GLU A 334 -1.60 -2.24 9.94
C GLU A 334 -2.83 -2.16 9.05
N LEU A 335 -3.98 -1.76 9.60
CA LEU A 335 -5.25 -1.70 8.87
C LEU A 335 -5.18 -0.72 7.70
N PHE A 336 -4.63 0.47 7.94
CA PHE A 336 -4.45 1.50 6.93
C PHE A 336 -3.54 1.03 5.78
N THR A 337 -2.40 0.42 6.11
CA THR A 337 -1.48 -0.08 5.09
C THR A 337 -2.10 -1.22 4.29
N ARG A 338 -2.81 -2.16 4.94
CA ARG A 338 -3.52 -3.25 4.25
C ARG A 338 -4.63 -2.71 3.34
N ALA A 339 -5.40 -1.73 3.81
CA ALA A 339 -6.46 -1.12 3.00
C ALA A 339 -5.88 -0.52 1.72
N ARG A 340 -4.80 0.25 1.81
CA ARG A 340 -4.11 0.80 0.66
C ARG A 340 -3.57 -0.28 -0.28
N ASP A 341 -2.92 -1.32 0.25
CA ASP A 341 -2.39 -2.43 -0.54
C ASP A 341 -3.50 -3.14 -1.35
N TYR A 342 -4.67 -3.36 -0.72
CA TYR A 342 -5.82 -3.97 -1.37
C TYR A 342 -6.52 -3.04 -2.36
N ASP A 343 -6.60 -1.74 -2.05
CA ASP A 343 -7.21 -0.74 -2.95
C ASP A 343 -6.41 -0.61 -4.26
N GLU A 344 -5.09 -0.45 -4.17
CA GLU A 344 -4.21 -0.47 -5.34
C GLU A 344 -4.35 -1.76 -6.17
N GLN A 345 -4.50 -2.91 -5.50
CA GLN A 345 -4.70 -4.19 -6.16
C GLN A 345 -6.08 -4.25 -6.82
N THR A 346 -7.13 -3.76 -6.15
CA THR A 346 -8.51 -3.72 -6.66
C THR A 346 -8.58 -2.96 -7.97
N GLN A 347 -8.05 -1.74 -8.00
CA GLN A 347 -8.04 -0.90 -9.21
C GLN A 347 -7.36 -1.61 -10.40
N ARG A 348 -6.27 -2.32 -10.15
CA ARG A 348 -5.56 -3.07 -11.21
C ARG A 348 -6.29 -4.31 -11.67
N LEU A 349 -6.91 -5.05 -10.75
CA LEU A 349 -7.68 -6.25 -11.07
C LEU A 349 -8.95 -5.89 -11.85
N GLU A 350 -9.67 -4.84 -11.43
CA GLU A 350 -10.85 -4.35 -12.17
C GLU A 350 -10.52 -3.98 -13.60
N LYS A 351 -9.42 -3.23 -13.80
CA LYS A 351 -8.93 -2.90 -15.13
C LYS A 351 -8.59 -4.15 -15.94
N LEU A 352 -7.88 -5.11 -15.36
CA LEU A 352 -7.50 -6.36 -16.02
C LEU A 352 -8.73 -7.18 -16.43
N HIS A 353 -9.74 -7.25 -15.56
CA HIS A 353 -11.00 -7.95 -15.84
C HIS A 353 -11.80 -7.23 -16.95
N GLU A 354 -11.84 -5.90 -16.94
CA GLU A 354 -12.47 -5.14 -18.03
C GLU A 354 -11.78 -5.37 -19.38
N GLU A 355 -10.44 -5.35 -19.43
CA GLU A 355 -9.65 -5.65 -20.63
C GLU A 355 -9.90 -7.07 -21.17
N ARG A 356 -10.20 -8.04 -20.28
CA ARG A 356 -10.47 -9.45 -20.61
C ARG A 356 -11.95 -9.76 -20.85
N GLY A 357 -12.84 -8.82 -20.58
CA GLY A 357 -14.27 -9.04 -20.62
C GLY A 357 -14.77 -10.02 -19.53
N GLU A 358 -14.06 -10.11 -18.41
CA GLU A 358 -14.40 -10.96 -17.26
C GLU A 358 -15.32 -10.19 -16.32
N ASP A 359 -16.50 -10.75 -15.98
CA ASP A 359 -17.44 -10.15 -15.02
C ASP A 359 -17.20 -10.72 -13.61
N VAL A 360 -16.15 -10.23 -12.95
CA VAL A 360 -15.74 -10.64 -11.62
C VAL A 360 -15.74 -9.42 -10.70
N PHE A 361 -16.47 -9.49 -9.61
CA PHE A 361 -16.50 -8.45 -8.61
C PHE A 361 -15.27 -8.55 -7.70
N VAL A 362 -14.49 -7.49 -7.59
CA VAL A 362 -13.35 -7.40 -6.68
C VAL A 362 -13.81 -6.73 -5.39
N ALA A 363 -14.02 -7.52 -4.35
CA ALA A 363 -14.51 -7.01 -3.07
C ALA A 363 -13.46 -6.13 -2.37
N THR A 364 -13.94 -5.07 -1.73
CA THR A 364 -13.11 -4.10 -1.00
C THR A 364 -12.66 -4.67 0.34
N TYR A 365 -11.43 -4.36 0.74
CA TYR A 365 -10.96 -4.51 2.11
C TYR A 365 -11.32 -3.25 2.88
N THR A 366 -12.23 -3.35 3.84
CA THR A 366 -12.74 -2.18 4.55
C THR A 366 -12.29 -2.21 6.01
N PRO A 367 -11.43 -1.27 6.44
CA PRO A 367 -11.17 -1.06 7.86
C PRO A 367 -12.38 -0.38 8.50
N TYR A 368 -12.70 -0.78 9.71
CA TYR A 368 -13.77 -0.21 10.51
C TYR A 368 -13.29 0.01 11.96
N GLN A 369 -13.67 1.12 12.55
CA GLN A 369 -13.45 1.41 13.97
C GLN A 369 -14.78 1.76 14.62
N ASP A 370 -15.07 1.13 15.75
CA ASP A 370 -16.27 1.42 16.52
C ASP A 370 -16.11 2.67 17.43
N GLU A 371 -17.18 3.07 18.10
CA GLU A 371 -17.22 4.21 19.01
C GLU A 371 -16.30 4.04 20.26
N HIS A 372 -15.87 2.81 20.56
CA HIS A 372 -14.95 2.48 21.64
C HIS A 372 -13.49 2.43 21.19
N GLY A 373 -13.22 2.71 19.90
CA GLY A 373 -11.87 2.69 19.32
C GLY A 373 -11.38 1.29 18.96
N ARG A 374 -12.23 0.26 19.02
CA ARG A 374 -11.90 -1.10 18.60
C ARG A 374 -11.94 -1.16 17.07
N SER A 375 -10.94 -1.74 16.46
CA SER A 375 -10.76 -1.70 15.01
C SER A 375 -10.69 -3.09 14.42
N ILE A 376 -11.45 -3.32 13.36
CA ILE A 376 -11.46 -4.56 12.57
C ILE A 376 -11.37 -4.25 11.08
N SER A 377 -11.15 -5.30 10.28
CA SER A 377 -11.34 -5.27 8.83
C SER A 377 -12.45 -6.22 8.40
N TYR A 378 -13.21 -5.81 7.39
CA TYR A 378 -14.25 -6.67 6.83
C TYR A 378 -14.29 -6.62 5.31
N ALA A 379 -14.91 -7.64 4.72
CA ALA A 379 -15.27 -7.67 3.31
C ALA A 379 -16.71 -8.22 3.15
N VAL A 380 -17.30 -7.95 2.00
CA VAL A 380 -18.68 -8.39 1.69
C VAL A 380 -18.65 -9.53 0.70
N TRP A 381 -19.32 -10.64 1.06
CA TRP A 381 -19.56 -11.76 0.16
C TRP A 381 -21.01 -11.72 -0.32
N LEU A 382 -21.19 -11.41 -1.61
CA LEU A 382 -22.49 -11.25 -2.24
C LEU A 382 -23.00 -12.57 -2.82
N LYS A 383 -24.26 -12.92 -2.52
CA LYS A 383 -24.91 -14.08 -3.10
C LYS A 383 -25.15 -13.90 -4.59
N GLY A 384 -24.76 -14.91 -5.36
CA GLY A 384 -24.96 -14.93 -6.81
C GLY A 384 -23.99 -14.08 -7.62
N VAL A 385 -22.95 -13.54 -6.98
CA VAL A 385 -21.92 -12.73 -7.64
C VAL A 385 -20.60 -13.48 -7.60
N ASP A 386 -19.93 -13.62 -8.76
CA ASP A 386 -18.55 -14.13 -8.83
C ASP A 386 -17.62 -13.10 -8.20
N THR A 387 -17.02 -13.41 -7.07
CA THR A 387 -16.33 -12.44 -6.23
C THR A 387 -14.91 -12.88 -5.91
N LEU A 388 -13.98 -11.90 -5.95
CA LEU A 388 -12.65 -12.00 -5.35
C LEU A 388 -12.64 -11.35 -3.98
N LEU A 389 -12.65 -12.15 -2.92
CA LEU A 389 -12.60 -11.66 -1.53
C LEU A 389 -11.16 -11.36 -1.10
N PRO A 390 -10.88 -10.20 -0.47
CA PRO A 390 -9.64 -9.97 0.27
C PRO A 390 -9.67 -10.77 1.57
N LYS A 391 -8.51 -11.09 2.12
CA LYS A 391 -8.43 -11.68 3.46
C LYS A 391 -8.60 -10.61 4.53
N THR A 392 -9.77 -10.58 5.14
CA THR A 392 -10.17 -9.68 6.22
C THR A 392 -10.34 -10.46 7.53
N GLU A 393 -10.65 -9.80 8.62
CA GLU A 393 -10.94 -10.45 9.89
C GLU A 393 -12.38 -10.96 9.94
N VAL A 394 -13.28 -10.28 9.24
CA VAL A 394 -14.71 -10.55 9.25
C VAL A 394 -15.26 -10.56 7.83
N ILE A 395 -16.21 -11.44 7.56
CA ILE A 395 -16.99 -11.49 6.33
C ILE A 395 -18.47 -11.21 6.63
N PHE A 396 -19.03 -10.28 5.87
CA PHE A 396 -20.46 -9.99 5.83
C PHE A 396 -21.09 -10.70 4.64
N PHE A 397 -22.02 -11.61 4.90
CA PHE A 397 -22.78 -12.32 3.86
C PHE A 397 -24.04 -11.54 3.53
N MET A 398 -24.19 -11.12 2.27
CA MET A 398 -25.31 -10.31 1.80
C MET A 398 -26.10 -11.03 0.71
N ASP A 399 -27.42 -10.97 0.79
CA ASP A 399 -28.33 -11.44 -0.26
C ASP A 399 -29.00 -10.23 -0.93
N PRO A 400 -28.57 -9.79 -2.12
CA PRO A 400 -29.13 -8.61 -2.80
C PRO A 400 -30.64 -8.73 -3.09
N ALA A 401 -31.19 -9.96 -3.14
CA ALA A 401 -32.61 -10.17 -3.37
C ALA A 401 -33.49 -9.70 -2.19
N ARG A 402 -32.91 -9.49 -1.02
CA ARG A 402 -33.64 -8.99 0.17
C ARG A 402 -33.81 -7.46 0.19
N GLY A 403 -33.19 -6.76 -0.75
CA GLY A 403 -33.19 -5.29 -0.82
C GLY A 403 -31.89 -4.66 -0.27
N GLU A 404 -31.67 -3.39 -0.64
CA GLU A 404 -30.44 -2.67 -0.35
C GLU A 404 -30.22 -2.40 1.15
N GLU A 405 -31.30 -2.17 1.89
CA GLU A 405 -31.26 -1.88 3.33
C GLU A 405 -31.40 -3.14 4.21
N ALA A 406 -31.43 -4.34 3.60
CA ALA A 406 -31.56 -5.56 4.36
C ALA A 406 -30.28 -5.85 5.17
N PRO A 407 -30.42 -6.27 6.44
CA PRO A 407 -29.25 -6.65 7.24
C PRO A 407 -28.53 -7.86 6.61
N PRO A 408 -27.24 -8.07 6.94
CA PRO A 408 -26.52 -9.28 6.55
C PRO A 408 -27.30 -10.55 6.88
N VAL A 409 -27.17 -11.57 6.05
CA VAL A 409 -27.75 -12.89 6.30
C VAL A 409 -26.85 -13.77 7.18
N GLY A 410 -25.66 -13.29 7.47
CA GLY A 410 -24.68 -13.88 8.38
C GLY A 410 -23.45 -13.01 8.45
N ILE A 411 -22.79 -13.02 9.61
CA ILE A 411 -21.51 -12.33 9.85
C ILE A 411 -20.63 -13.34 10.59
N ALA A 412 -19.41 -13.55 10.11
CA ALA A 412 -18.50 -14.50 10.74
C ALA A 412 -17.05 -14.06 10.63
N ARG A 413 -16.22 -14.51 11.57
CA ARG A 413 -14.77 -14.33 11.52
C ARG A 413 -14.15 -15.15 10.39
N TRP A 414 -13.13 -14.61 9.76
CA TRP A 414 -12.44 -15.27 8.64
C TRP A 414 -12.04 -16.73 8.94
N ASP A 415 -11.50 -16.99 10.14
CA ASP A 415 -11.04 -18.33 10.49
C ASP A 415 -12.18 -19.35 10.60
N GLU A 416 -13.36 -18.91 11.05
CA GLU A 416 -14.58 -19.71 11.06
C GLU A 416 -15.10 -19.96 9.64
N VAL A 417 -15.13 -18.91 8.82
CA VAL A 417 -15.50 -19.00 7.41
C VAL A 417 -14.56 -19.96 6.67
N ALA A 418 -13.26 -19.84 6.87
CA ALA A 418 -12.28 -20.73 6.25
C ALA A 418 -12.42 -22.17 6.71
N LYS A 419 -12.81 -22.41 7.97
CA LYS A 419 -13.03 -23.74 8.52
C LYS A 419 -14.32 -24.39 7.99
N VAL A 420 -15.41 -23.62 7.86
CA VAL A 420 -16.73 -24.14 7.49
C VAL A 420 -16.94 -24.12 5.98
N LEU A 421 -16.41 -23.11 5.29
CA LEU A 421 -16.60 -22.85 3.85
C LEU A 421 -15.31 -22.92 3.05
N GLY A 422 -14.26 -23.56 3.56
CA GLY A 422 -12.95 -23.62 2.88
C GLY A 422 -13.04 -24.14 1.45
N ASP A 423 -13.94 -25.08 1.17
CA ASP A 423 -14.17 -25.62 -0.18
C ASP A 423 -14.76 -24.57 -1.17
N LEU A 424 -15.39 -23.52 -0.65
CA LEU A 424 -15.91 -22.40 -1.43
C LEU A 424 -14.89 -21.28 -1.62
N LEU A 425 -13.78 -21.26 -0.87
CA LEU A 425 -12.73 -20.26 -0.91
C LEU A 425 -11.52 -20.79 -1.68
N VAL A 426 -11.33 -20.37 -2.91
CA VAL A 426 -10.18 -20.78 -3.72
C VAL A 426 -9.14 -19.68 -3.73
N PRO A 427 -7.94 -19.90 -3.15
CA PRO A 427 -6.88 -18.92 -3.19
C PRO A 427 -6.49 -18.64 -4.66
N VAL A 428 -6.30 -17.37 -5.00
CA VAL A 428 -5.84 -16.95 -6.31
C VAL A 428 -4.32 -16.84 -6.27
N GLU A 429 -3.65 -17.76 -6.94
CA GLU A 429 -2.20 -17.79 -6.99
C GLU A 429 -1.60 -16.53 -7.64
N GLY A 430 -0.44 -16.12 -7.15
CA GLY A 430 0.32 -14.99 -7.70
C GLY A 430 -0.22 -13.61 -7.33
N LEU A 431 -1.24 -13.51 -6.47
CA LEU A 431 -1.71 -12.23 -5.94
C LEU A 431 -1.09 -11.93 -4.55
N TYR A 432 -0.64 -10.70 -4.41
CA TYR A 432 -0.26 -10.11 -3.12
C TYR A 432 -0.81 -8.68 -3.02
N PRO A 433 -1.57 -8.35 -1.96
CA PRO A 433 -2.08 -9.23 -0.91
C PRO A 433 -2.96 -10.38 -1.45
N GLU A 434 -3.08 -11.45 -0.64
CA GLU A 434 -3.82 -12.66 -1.03
C GLU A 434 -5.32 -12.41 -1.21
N ARG A 435 -5.92 -13.02 -2.25
CA ARG A 435 -7.36 -13.01 -2.50
C ARG A 435 -7.87 -14.41 -2.76
N TYR A 436 -9.16 -14.58 -2.51
CA TYR A 436 -9.88 -15.84 -2.66
C TYR A 436 -11.05 -15.66 -3.61
N ARG A 437 -11.14 -16.50 -4.67
CA ARG A 437 -12.32 -16.54 -5.52
C ARG A 437 -13.37 -17.43 -4.88
N VAL A 438 -14.61 -16.95 -4.78
CA VAL A 438 -15.70 -17.71 -4.19
C VAL A 438 -16.34 -18.66 -5.21
N LYS A 439 -16.65 -19.88 -4.78
CA LYS A 439 -17.33 -20.91 -5.61
C LYS A 439 -18.79 -21.08 -5.18
N GLY A 440 -19.54 -19.99 -5.11
CA GLY A 440 -20.94 -20.04 -4.71
C GLY A 440 -21.25 -19.21 -3.48
N PHE A 441 -22.28 -19.60 -2.73
CA PHE A 441 -22.73 -18.91 -1.52
C PHE A 441 -23.14 -19.95 -0.46
N PRO A 442 -22.91 -19.69 0.85
CA PRO A 442 -23.29 -20.63 1.91
C PRO A 442 -24.77 -20.95 1.91
N THR A 443 -25.10 -22.16 2.35
CA THR A 443 -26.50 -22.60 2.57
C THR A 443 -27.09 -21.91 3.78
N GLY A 444 -28.44 -21.89 3.87
CA GLY A 444 -29.10 -21.34 5.06
C GLY A 444 -28.73 -22.06 6.36
N GLU A 445 -28.44 -23.37 6.31
CA GLU A 445 -27.95 -24.13 7.45
C GLU A 445 -26.57 -23.68 7.92
N GLN A 446 -25.64 -23.44 6.99
CA GLN A 446 -24.30 -22.92 7.28
C GLN A 446 -24.34 -21.50 7.86
N LEU A 447 -25.27 -20.66 7.37
CA LEU A 447 -25.46 -19.29 7.86
C LEU A 447 -26.13 -19.23 9.22
N SER A 448 -27.00 -20.21 9.57
CA SER A 448 -27.83 -20.20 10.78
C SER A 448 -27.02 -20.26 12.09
N GLY A 449 -25.73 -20.65 12.01
CA GLY A 449 -24.82 -20.68 13.16
C GLY A 449 -24.06 -19.36 13.38
N TRP A 450 -24.23 -18.37 12.50
CA TRP A 450 -23.52 -17.12 12.56
C TRP A 450 -24.42 -15.95 12.94
N GLN A 451 -23.82 -14.93 13.53
CA GLN A 451 -24.46 -13.72 13.98
C GLN A 451 -25.04 -12.90 12.82
N ASN A 452 -26.02 -12.06 13.12
CA ASN A 452 -26.59 -11.12 12.16
C ASN A 452 -26.39 -9.65 12.62
N ASP A 453 -25.85 -9.43 13.82
CA ASP A 453 -25.56 -8.12 14.37
C ASP A 453 -24.03 -7.88 14.42
N PRO A 454 -23.53 -6.84 13.76
CA PRO A 454 -22.13 -6.46 13.83
C PRO A 454 -21.63 -6.14 15.24
N GLY A 455 -22.49 -5.66 16.13
CA GLY A 455 -22.16 -5.32 17.52
C GLY A 455 -21.62 -6.50 18.33
N GLU A 456 -22.19 -7.69 18.11
CA GLU A 456 -21.80 -8.90 18.83
C GLU A 456 -20.36 -9.35 18.53
N LEU A 457 -19.80 -8.99 17.35
CA LEU A 457 -18.40 -9.30 16.98
C LEU A 457 -17.37 -8.66 17.89
N PHE A 458 -17.70 -7.53 18.48
CA PHE A 458 -16.82 -6.79 19.38
C PHE A 458 -16.92 -7.24 20.83
N ASP A 459 -18.01 -7.90 21.21
CA ASP A 459 -18.26 -8.34 22.59
C ASP A 459 -17.46 -9.59 22.96
N GLU A 460 -17.14 -10.45 21.99
CA GLU A 460 -16.33 -11.66 22.20
C GLU A 460 -14.84 -11.40 22.43
N ASP A 461 -14.35 -10.24 22.02
CA ASP A 461 -12.94 -9.84 22.17
C ASP A 461 -12.68 -9.06 23.47
N GLY A 462 -13.41 -9.21 24.54
CA GLY A 462 -13.28 -8.51 25.83
C GLY A 462 -12.03 -7.64 26.04
N PRO A 463 -11.99 -6.72 27.01
CA PRO A 463 -10.99 -5.67 27.11
C PRO A 463 -9.55 -6.20 27.13
#